data_70207642f6083de6eb90b79857129394
#
_entry.id   70207642f6083de6eb90b79857129394
#
_cell.length_a   1.000
_cell.length_b   1.000
_cell.length_c   1.000
_cell.angle_alpha   90.00
_cell.angle_beta   90.00
_cell.angle_gamma   90.00
#
_symmetry.space_group_name_H-M   'P 1'
#
loop_
_entity.id
_entity.type
_entity.pdbx_description
1 polymer ?
#
loop_
_entity_poly.entity_id
_entity_poly.type
_entity_poly.pdbx_seq_one_letter_code
_entity_poly.pdbx_strand_id
1 'polypeptide(L)'
;RLMMLGSCFAENMGSKFSYYKFDVDVNPCGIIYNPLSVANVLRLIVEGKQFEKSDLRQVGGKWVSLYHHGAFSSTDPDECLRRINDRLTKATGELRTLDLLVITWGTAWVYRYTRENIVVSNCHKIPSQEFERSRLSVEDIVKEYLVLIGRLREINPGLRILFTVSPIRHWKDGAHGNQLSKATLLLAIDRLREELQHVYYF
;
A
#
# COMPACT_ATOMS: atom_id res chain seq x y z
N ARG A 1 14.04 13.35 -3.65
CA ARG A 1 13.50 12.04 -4.10
C ARG A 1 12.12 11.81 -3.49
N LEU A 2 11.19 11.31 -4.28
CA LEU A 2 9.81 11.05 -3.88
C LEU A 2 9.49 9.55 -4.00
N MET A 3 8.66 9.03 -3.09
CA MET A 3 8.00 7.74 -3.30
C MET A 3 6.50 7.95 -3.15
N MET A 4 5.72 7.41 -4.08
CA MET A 4 4.26 7.50 -4.06
C MET A 4 3.65 6.11 -3.98
N LEU A 5 2.80 5.90 -2.98
CA LEU A 5 2.13 4.62 -2.72
C LEU A 5 0.63 4.81 -2.66
N GLY A 6 -0.12 3.88 -3.21
CA GLY A 6 -1.56 3.80 -2.98
C GLY A 6 -2.38 3.61 -4.25
N SER A 7 -3.48 4.34 -4.34
CA SER A 7 -4.51 4.18 -5.37
C SER A 7 -4.05 4.62 -6.76
N CYS A 8 -4.93 4.43 -7.76
CA CYS A 8 -4.69 4.93 -9.12
C CYS A 8 -4.46 6.46 -9.17
N PHE A 9 -4.87 7.21 -8.16
CA PHE A 9 -4.52 8.63 -8.05
C PHE A 9 -3.01 8.80 -7.84
N ALA A 10 -2.38 8.00 -6.96
CA ALA A 10 -0.93 8.00 -6.78
C ALA A 10 -0.20 7.63 -8.08
N GLU A 11 -0.70 6.64 -8.81
CA GLU A 11 -0.16 6.23 -10.12
C GLU A 11 -0.19 7.36 -11.13
N ASN A 12 -1.35 8.03 -11.28
CA ASN A 12 -1.53 9.12 -12.23
C ASN A 12 -0.69 10.35 -11.86
N MET A 13 -0.63 10.69 -10.59
CA MET A 13 0.19 11.82 -10.11
C MET A 13 1.68 11.51 -10.25
N GLY A 14 2.10 10.29 -9.90
CA GLY A 14 3.48 9.84 -10.07
C GLY A 14 3.94 9.90 -11.53
N SER A 15 3.08 9.49 -12.47
CA SER A 15 3.36 9.60 -13.91
C SER A 15 3.57 11.08 -14.33
N LYS A 16 2.76 12.01 -13.79
CA LYS A 16 2.96 13.45 -14.05
C LYS A 16 4.26 13.96 -13.44
N PHE A 17 4.59 13.61 -12.20
CA PHE A 17 5.87 13.98 -11.60
C PHE A 17 7.06 13.47 -12.42
N SER A 18 7.00 12.21 -12.87
CA SER A 18 8.03 11.64 -13.75
C SER A 18 8.14 12.39 -15.08
N TYR A 19 7.00 12.78 -15.70
CA TYR A 19 6.99 13.59 -16.90
C TYR A 19 7.71 14.94 -16.71
N TYR A 20 7.49 15.58 -15.55
CA TYR A 20 8.18 16.84 -15.18
C TYR A 20 9.59 16.61 -14.60
N LYS A 21 10.16 15.41 -14.76
CA LYS A 21 11.54 15.06 -14.38
C LYS A 21 11.83 15.10 -12.88
N PHE A 22 10.81 14.95 -12.04
CA PHE A 22 11.05 14.67 -10.63
C PHE A 22 11.61 13.24 -10.46
N ASP A 23 12.52 13.07 -9.51
CA ASP A 23 12.99 11.75 -9.09
C ASP A 23 11.90 11.12 -8.21
N VAL A 24 11.06 10.28 -8.83
CA VAL A 24 9.89 9.66 -8.19
C VAL A 24 9.85 8.15 -8.44
N ASP A 25 9.69 7.38 -7.38
CA ASP A 25 9.32 5.96 -7.45
C ASP A 25 7.82 5.81 -7.14
N VAL A 26 7.13 5.00 -7.95
CA VAL A 26 5.67 4.90 -7.89
C VAL A 26 5.25 3.46 -7.72
N ASN A 27 4.42 3.21 -6.70
CA ASN A 27 3.75 1.93 -6.45
C ASN A 27 4.67 0.71 -6.62
N PRO A 28 5.69 0.52 -5.78
CA PRO A 28 6.66 -0.58 -5.93
C PRO A 28 6.02 -1.97 -5.92
N CYS A 29 4.84 -2.15 -5.32
CA CYS A 29 4.05 -3.38 -5.37
C CYS A 29 2.79 -3.26 -6.25
N GLY A 30 2.69 -2.18 -7.04
CA GLY A 30 1.52 -1.84 -7.84
C GLY A 30 0.44 -1.10 -7.05
N ILE A 31 -0.70 -0.85 -7.70
CA ILE A 31 -1.79 -0.07 -7.11
C ILE A 31 -2.40 -0.78 -5.90
N ILE A 32 -2.54 -0.05 -4.79
CA ILE A 32 -3.08 -0.52 -3.51
C ILE A 32 -4.06 0.53 -2.98
N TYR A 33 -5.13 0.12 -2.31
CA TYR A 33 -6.22 1.04 -1.98
C TYR A 33 -6.43 1.32 -0.50
N ASN A 34 -6.07 0.40 0.39
CA ASN A 34 -6.42 0.49 1.81
C ASN A 34 -5.19 0.67 2.71
N PRO A 35 -5.36 1.28 3.90
CA PRO A 35 -4.27 1.56 4.82
C PRO A 35 -3.41 0.34 5.18
N LEU A 36 -4.03 -0.79 5.52
CA LEU A 36 -3.26 -1.97 5.97
C LEU A 36 -2.45 -2.62 4.85
N SER A 37 -2.98 -2.65 3.61
CA SER A 37 -2.20 -3.15 2.48
C SER A 37 -1.01 -2.23 2.15
N VAL A 38 -1.19 -0.90 2.26
CA VAL A 38 -0.06 0.06 2.14
C VAL A 38 0.95 -0.14 3.26
N ALA A 39 0.48 -0.33 4.50
CA ALA A 39 1.35 -0.61 5.65
C ALA A 39 2.15 -1.91 5.45
N ASN A 40 1.52 -2.97 4.94
CA ASN A 40 2.20 -4.22 4.63
C ASN A 40 3.33 -4.01 3.62
N VAL A 41 3.08 -3.27 2.54
CA VAL A 41 4.13 -2.96 1.54
C VAL A 41 5.27 -2.15 2.16
N LEU A 42 4.97 -1.15 2.97
CA LEU A 42 6.00 -0.37 3.66
C LEU A 42 6.83 -1.23 4.62
N ARG A 43 6.21 -2.22 5.31
CA ARG A 43 6.97 -3.19 6.13
C ARG A 43 7.89 -4.05 5.27
N LEU A 44 7.42 -4.57 4.13
CA LEU A 44 8.26 -5.34 3.21
C LEU A 44 9.49 -4.54 2.77
N ILE A 45 9.32 -3.23 2.51
CA ILE A 45 10.41 -2.31 2.14
C ILE A 45 11.35 -2.07 3.32
N VAL A 46 10.82 -1.81 4.53
CA VAL A 46 11.60 -1.60 5.76
C VAL A 46 12.45 -2.82 6.10
N GLU A 47 11.88 -4.01 5.95
CA GLU A 47 12.51 -5.29 6.28
C GLU A 47 13.43 -5.81 5.17
N GLY A 48 13.40 -5.20 3.99
CA GLY A 48 14.15 -5.68 2.83
C GLY A 48 13.75 -7.11 2.42
N LYS A 49 12.44 -7.44 2.54
CA LYS A 49 11.92 -8.79 2.28
C LYS A 49 12.29 -9.26 0.88
N GLN A 50 12.90 -10.45 0.82
CA GLN A 50 13.05 -11.21 -0.40
C GLN A 50 11.97 -12.30 -0.44
N PHE A 51 11.19 -12.32 -1.51
CA PHE A 51 10.14 -13.31 -1.75
C PHE A 51 10.75 -14.59 -2.31
N GLU A 52 10.20 -15.71 -1.86
CA GLU A 52 10.52 -17.06 -2.34
C GLU A 52 9.28 -17.70 -2.96
N LYS A 53 9.46 -18.85 -3.63
CA LYS A 53 8.36 -19.56 -4.29
C LYS A 53 7.25 -19.97 -3.32
N SER A 54 7.57 -20.24 -2.06
CA SER A 54 6.63 -20.51 -0.97
C SER A 54 5.72 -19.32 -0.63
N ASP A 55 6.15 -18.07 -0.91
CA ASP A 55 5.37 -16.86 -0.73
C ASP A 55 4.34 -16.63 -1.87
N LEU A 56 4.43 -17.40 -2.95
CA LEU A 56 3.54 -17.30 -4.10
C LEU A 56 2.38 -18.30 -4.02
N ARG A 57 1.31 -17.98 -4.74
CA ARG A 57 0.15 -18.86 -4.95
C ARG A 57 -0.09 -19.08 -6.44
N GLN A 58 -0.55 -20.27 -6.79
CA GLN A 58 -0.95 -20.55 -8.17
C GLN A 58 -2.46 -20.34 -8.32
N VAL A 59 -2.85 -19.39 -9.16
CA VAL A 59 -4.25 -19.02 -9.39
C VAL A 59 -4.48 -18.83 -10.89
N GLY A 60 -5.41 -19.60 -11.47
CA GLY A 60 -5.74 -19.48 -12.89
C GLY A 60 -4.55 -19.67 -13.84
N GLY A 61 -3.65 -20.59 -13.52
CA GLY A 61 -2.45 -20.87 -14.32
C GLY A 61 -1.31 -19.84 -14.18
N LYS A 62 -1.44 -18.87 -13.26
CA LYS A 62 -0.41 -17.88 -12.97
C LYS A 62 0.07 -17.98 -11.52
N TRP A 63 1.32 -17.62 -11.31
CA TRP A 63 1.89 -17.39 -9.99
C TRP A 63 1.63 -15.95 -9.57
N VAL A 64 1.13 -15.77 -8.35
CA VAL A 64 0.69 -14.48 -7.80
C VAL A 64 1.19 -14.31 -6.37
N SER A 65 1.40 -13.08 -5.95
CA SER A 65 1.61 -12.71 -4.55
C SER A 65 0.40 -11.92 -4.05
N LEU A 66 -0.12 -12.26 -2.88
CA LEU A 66 -1.27 -11.58 -2.27
C LEU A 66 -0.97 -10.12 -1.84
N TYR A 67 0.30 -9.74 -1.80
CA TYR A 67 0.75 -8.38 -1.48
C TYR A 67 0.95 -7.48 -2.70
N HIS A 68 0.90 -8.05 -3.93
CA HIS A 68 1.24 -7.35 -5.16
C HIS A 68 0.05 -7.24 -6.12
N HIS A 69 0.06 -6.18 -6.92
CA HIS A 69 -0.90 -6.03 -8.02
C HIS A 69 -0.71 -7.13 -9.07
N GLY A 70 -1.78 -7.46 -9.80
CA GLY A 70 -1.76 -8.49 -10.85
C GLY A 70 -0.74 -8.29 -11.97
N ALA A 71 -0.19 -7.09 -12.11
CA ALA A 71 0.89 -6.81 -13.07
C ALA A 71 2.19 -7.57 -12.77
N PHE A 72 2.39 -8.02 -11.52
CA PHE A 72 3.54 -8.83 -11.12
C PHE A 72 3.36 -10.33 -11.41
N SER A 73 2.14 -10.76 -11.71
CA SER A 73 1.83 -12.16 -11.95
C SER A 73 2.47 -12.68 -13.24
N SER A 74 2.92 -13.94 -13.22
CA SER A 74 3.49 -14.62 -14.38
C SER A 74 3.06 -16.08 -14.40
N THR A 75 3.11 -16.73 -15.56
CA THR A 75 2.99 -18.19 -15.72
C THR A 75 4.25 -18.90 -15.22
N ASP A 76 5.39 -18.18 -15.20
CA ASP A 76 6.66 -18.62 -14.67
C ASP A 76 6.88 -18.06 -13.26
N PRO A 77 7.09 -18.91 -12.24
CA PRO A 77 7.34 -18.47 -10.86
C PRO A 77 8.62 -17.65 -10.71
N ASP A 78 9.68 -18.01 -11.44
CA ASP A 78 10.96 -17.33 -11.32
C ASP A 78 10.89 -15.92 -11.89
N GLU A 79 10.15 -15.72 -12.98
CA GLU A 79 9.88 -14.39 -13.53
C GLU A 79 8.98 -13.57 -12.58
N CYS A 80 7.99 -14.18 -11.94
CA CYS A 80 7.17 -13.51 -10.93
C CYS A 80 8.03 -13.02 -9.75
N LEU A 81 8.90 -13.88 -9.22
CA LEU A 81 9.82 -13.58 -8.12
C LEU A 81 10.81 -12.49 -8.51
N ARG A 82 11.41 -12.59 -9.70
CA ARG A 82 12.35 -11.59 -10.18
C ARG A 82 11.72 -10.20 -10.20
N ARG A 83 10.53 -10.05 -10.79
CA ARG A 83 9.80 -8.76 -10.84
C ARG A 83 9.52 -8.20 -9.46
N ILE A 84 9.08 -9.05 -8.53
CA ILE A 84 8.76 -8.66 -7.15
C ILE A 84 10.04 -8.20 -6.44
N ASN A 85 11.07 -9.04 -6.44
CA ASN A 85 12.29 -8.81 -5.68
C ASN A 85 13.11 -7.63 -6.21
N ASP A 86 13.20 -7.47 -7.54
CA ASP A 86 13.87 -6.32 -8.16
C ASP A 86 13.21 -4.99 -7.71
N ARG A 87 11.87 -4.94 -7.70
CA ARG A 87 11.13 -3.74 -7.29
C ARG A 87 11.26 -3.44 -5.80
N LEU A 88 11.17 -4.45 -4.94
CA LEU A 88 11.34 -4.29 -3.50
C LEU A 88 12.78 -3.90 -3.15
N THR A 89 13.78 -4.54 -3.76
CA THR A 89 15.19 -4.20 -3.55
C THR A 89 15.47 -2.74 -3.88
N LYS A 90 14.95 -2.25 -5.01
CA LYS A 90 15.05 -0.85 -5.39
C LYS A 90 14.40 0.06 -4.33
N ALA A 91 13.15 -0.20 -3.96
CA ALA A 91 12.42 0.62 -2.99
C ALA A 91 13.10 0.65 -1.60
N THR A 92 13.62 -0.50 -1.15
CA THR A 92 14.39 -0.60 0.11
C THR A 92 15.67 0.24 0.05
N GLY A 93 16.39 0.20 -1.07
CA GLY A 93 17.62 1.00 -1.25
C GLY A 93 17.35 2.51 -1.24
N GLU A 94 16.19 2.93 -1.76
CA GLU A 94 15.81 4.35 -1.85
C GLU A 94 15.30 4.92 -0.52
N LEU A 95 14.80 4.10 0.39
CA LEU A 95 14.16 4.55 1.64
C LEU A 95 15.05 5.48 2.48
N ARG A 96 16.36 5.21 2.54
CA ARG A 96 17.32 6.00 3.35
C ARG A 96 17.51 7.43 2.84
N THR A 97 17.28 7.67 1.56
CA THR A 97 17.50 8.97 0.88
C THR A 97 16.20 9.61 0.41
N LEU A 98 15.07 9.10 0.87
CA LEU A 98 13.76 9.58 0.50
C LEU A 98 13.46 10.91 1.23
N ASP A 99 13.09 11.96 0.47
CA ASP A 99 12.71 13.25 1.06
C ASP A 99 11.23 13.28 1.45
N LEU A 100 10.38 12.62 0.66
CA LEU A 100 8.94 12.63 0.83
C LEU A 100 8.29 11.31 0.42
N LEU A 101 7.52 10.74 1.34
CA LEU A 101 6.63 9.61 1.11
C LEU A 101 5.20 10.11 0.97
N VAL A 102 4.60 9.92 -0.20
CA VAL A 102 3.19 10.27 -0.47
C VAL A 102 2.34 9.01 -0.41
N ILE A 103 1.37 8.98 0.48
CA ILE A 103 0.47 7.85 0.68
C ILE A 103 -0.96 8.26 0.30
N THR A 104 -1.52 7.61 -0.72
CA THR A 104 -2.90 7.87 -1.16
C THR A 104 -3.82 6.72 -0.81
N TRP A 105 -4.66 6.90 0.21
CA TRP A 105 -5.66 5.91 0.56
C TRP A 105 -6.93 6.05 -0.29
N GLY A 106 -7.46 4.92 -0.75
CA GLY A 106 -8.69 4.86 -1.55
C GLY A 106 -9.91 4.47 -0.74
N THR A 107 -9.77 3.54 0.19
CA THR A 107 -10.87 2.98 0.97
C THR A 107 -10.39 2.45 2.32
N ALA A 108 -11.27 2.47 3.33
CA ALA A 108 -11.04 1.81 4.62
C ALA A 108 -11.44 0.32 4.61
N TRP A 109 -11.99 -0.19 3.52
CA TRP A 109 -12.36 -1.59 3.39
C TRP A 109 -11.14 -2.44 3.07
N VAL A 110 -11.00 -3.56 3.81
CA VAL A 110 -9.94 -4.55 3.63
C VAL A 110 -10.53 -5.92 3.28
N TYR A 111 -9.72 -6.75 2.65
CA TYR A 111 -9.98 -8.16 2.43
C TYR A 111 -8.93 -8.97 3.19
N ARG A 112 -9.40 -9.83 4.09
CA ARG A 112 -8.57 -10.73 4.87
C ARG A 112 -8.70 -12.14 4.28
N TYR A 113 -7.59 -12.70 3.84
CA TYR A 113 -7.53 -14.08 3.39
C TYR A 113 -7.63 -15.01 4.60
N THR A 114 -8.71 -15.78 4.68
CA THR A 114 -9.07 -16.51 5.91
C THR A 114 -8.12 -17.65 6.26
N ARG A 115 -7.55 -18.30 5.25
CA ARG A 115 -6.62 -19.42 5.45
C ARG A 115 -5.32 -19.02 6.15
N GLU A 116 -4.84 -17.82 5.94
CA GLU A 116 -3.57 -17.32 6.44
C GLU A 116 -3.75 -16.15 7.41
N ASN A 117 -4.98 -15.69 7.60
CA ASN A 117 -5.34 -14.54 8.45
C ASN A 117 -4.56 -13.24 8.09
N ILE A 118 -4.31 -13.01 6.81
CA ILE A 118 -3.57 -11.84 6.31
C ILE A 118 -4.48 -10.88 5.54
N VAL A 119 -4.24 -9.58 5.67
CA VAL A 119 -4.87 -8.57 4.81
C VAL A 119 -4.12 -8.52 3.49
N VAL A 120 -4.85 -8.71 2.39
CA VAL A 120 -4.29 -8.80 1.04
C VAL A 120 -4.43 -7.49 0.27
N SER A 121 -3.47 -7.22 -0.60
CA SER A 121 -3.53 -6.08 -1.53
C SER A 121 -4.36 -6.40 -2.78
N ASN A 122 -4.40 -7.68 -3.16
CA ASN A 122 -5.16 -8.15 -4.32
C ASN A 122 -5.68 -9.57 -4.09
N CYS A 123 -6.95 -9.80 -4.40
CA CYS A 123 -7.58 -11.13 -4.27
C CYS A 123 -7.27 -12.06 -5.45
N HIS A 124 -6.69 -11.60 -6.55
CA HIS A 124 -6.27 -12.37 -7.74
C HIS A 124 -7.33 -13.33 -8.30
N LYS A 125 -8.62 -12.96 -8.22
CA LYS A 125 -9.77 -13.81 -8.63
C LYS A 125 -9.92 -15.12 -7.82
N ILE A 126 -9.28 -15.24 -6.67
CA ILE A 126 -9.57 -16.31 -5.71
C ILE A 126 -11.05 -16.16 -5.28
N PRO A 127 -11.80 -17.26 -5.09
CA PRO A 127 -13.21 -17.21 -4.73
C PRO A 127 -13.47 -16.31 -3.51
N SER A 128 -14.55 -15.51 -3.57
CA SER A 128 -14.84 -14.49 -2.55
C SER A 128 -15.09 -15.07 -1.15
N GLN A 129 -15.52 -16.31 -1.05
CA GLN A 129 -15.70 -17.03 0.22
C GLN A 129 -14.38 -17.31 0.98
N GLU A 130 -13.27 -17.19 0.32
CA GLU A 130 -11.93 -17.31 0.94
C GLU A 130 -11.51 -16.02 1.67
N PHE A 131 -12.33 -14.97 1.57
CA PHE A 131 -12.01 -13.67 2.17
C PHE A 131 -13.11 -13.21 3.10
N GLU A 132 -12.69 -12.68 4.24
CA GLU A 132 -13.51 -11.82 5.07
C GLU A 132 -13.33 -10.36 4.65
N ARG A 133 -14.43 -9.64 4.46
CA ARG A 133 -14.39 -8.21 4.12
C ARG A 133 -14.88 -7.40 5.29
N SER A 134 -14.05 -6.50 5.79
CA SER A 134 -14.36 -5.62 6.92
C SER A 134 -13.91 -4.19 6.66
N ARG A 135 -14.52 -3.24 7.36
CA ARG A 135 -14.08 -1.84 7.34
C ARG A 135 -13.23 -1.59 8.58
N LEU A 136 -12.05 -1.01 8.39
CA LEU A 136 -11.16 -0.61 9.47
C LEU A 136 -11.81 0.49 10.32
N SER A 137 -11.49 0.50 11.61
CA SER A 137 -11.75 1.64 12.48
C SER A 137 -10.65 2.70 12.34
N VAL A 138 -10.88 3.88 12.87
CA VAL A 138 -9.86 4.95 12.98
C VAL A 138 -8.71 4.46 13.86
N GLU A 139 -9.03 3.81 14.96
CA GLU A 139 -8.09 3.28 15.95
C GLU A 139 -7.16 2.24 15.35
N ASP A 140 -7.68 1.31 14.54
CA ASP A 140 -6.86 0.29 13.85
C ASP A 140 -5.81 0.95 12.95
N ILE A 141 -6.23 1.96 12.18
CA ILE A 141 -5.34 2.67 11.26
C ILE A 141 -4.27 3.46 12.03
N VAL A 142 -4.70 4.22 13.03
CA VAL A 142 -3.78 5.06 13.82
C VAL A 142 -2.74 4.20 14.54
N LYS A 143 -3.17 3.17 15.27
CA LYS A 143 -2.26 2.24 15.96
C LYS A 143 -1.23 1.64 15.02
N GLU A 144 -1.66 1.22 13.84
CA GLU A 144 -0.80 0.63 12.82
C GLU A 144 0.26 1.62 12.33
N TYR A 145 -0.16 2.84 11.99
CA TYR A 145 0.72 3.83 11.40
C TYR A 145 1.65 4.52 12.40
N LEU A 146 1.27 4.62 13.68
CA LEU A 146 2.18 5.09 14.73
C LEU A 146 3.42 4.19 14.83
N VAL A 147 3.22 2.88 14.84
CA VAL A 147 4.33 1.91 14.89
C VAL A 147 5.14 1.94 13.60
N LEU A 148 4.47 1.94 12.44
CA LEU A 148 5.12 1.91 11.14
C LEU A 148 5.96 3.16 10.88
N ILE A 149 5.42 4.35 11.17
CA ILE A 149 6.13 5.62 10.98
C ILE A 149 7.33 5.71 11.93
N GLY A 150 7.21 5.18 13.14
CA GLY A 150 8.36 5.03 14.04
C GLY A 150 9.50 4.26 13.38
N ARG A 151 9.22 3.08 12.84
CA ARG A 151 10.22 2.25 12.13
C ARG A 151 10.80 2.93 10.88
N LEU A 152 9.98 3.62 10.10
CA LEU A 152 10.44 4.38 8.94
C LEU A 152 11.43 5.46 9.35
N ARG A 153 11.21 6.14 10.47
CA ARG A 153 12.09 7.19 11.00
C ARG A 153 13.38 6.68 11.64
N GLU A 154 13.40 5.47 12.15
CA GLU A 154 14.65 4.81 12.56
C GLU A 154 15.61 4.65 11.38
N ILE A 155 15.08 4.42 10.16
CA ILE A 155 15.88 4.28 8.93
C ILE A 155 16.19 5.65 8.31
N ASN A 156 15.21 6.55 8.30
CA ASN A 156 15.30 7.89 7.71
C ASN A 156 14.64 8.94 8.63
N PRO A 157 15.39 9.52 9.57
CA PRO A 157 14.86 10.49 10.54
C PRO A 157 14.28 11.77 9.91
N GLY A 158 14.74 12.13 8.72
CA GLY A 158 14.28 13.31 7.98
C GLY A 158 13.05 13.09 7.10
N LEU A 159 12.50 11.88 7.07
CA LEU A 159 11.41 11.52 6.19
C LEU A 159 10.14 12.32 6.50
N ARG A 160 9.63 13.03 5.49
CA ARG A 160 8.33 13.69 5.52
C ARG A 160 7.28 12.76 4.90
N ILE A 161 6.08 12.75 5.47
CA ILE A 161 4.98 11.91 5.00
C ILE A 161 3.78 12.79 4.67
N LEU A 162 3.27 12.65 3.45
CA LEU A 162 2.08 13.34 2.96
C LEU A 162 0.97 12.32 2.69
N PHE A 163 -0.10 12.40 3.43
CA PHE A 163 -1.30 11.62 3.18
C PHE A 163 -2.25 12.34 2.24
N THR A 164 -2.91 11.57 1.39
CA THR A 164 -4.05 12.02 0.60
C THR A 164 -5.15 10.96 0.61
N VAL A 165 -6.39 11.38 0.42
CA VAL A 165 -7.52 10.47 0.25
C VAL A 165 -8.05 10.59 -1.18
N SER A 166 -8.02 9.48 -1.92
CA SER A 166 -8.51 9.45 -3.31
C SER A 166 -9.96 9.94 -3.40
N PRO A 167 -10.29 10.86 -4.31
CA PRO A 167 -11.65 11.36 -4.48
C PRO A 167 -12.58 10.35 -5.16
N ILE A 168 -12.05 9.25 -5.71
CA ILE A 168 -12.84 8.25 -6.44
C ILE A 168 -13.80 7.55 -5.49
N ARG A 169 -15.06 7.42 -5.95
CA ARG A 169 -16.13 6.74 -5.19
C ARG A 169 -16.15 5.26 -5.50
N HIS A 170 -16.25 4.45 -4.46
CA HIS A 170 -16.39 3.00 -4.57
C HIS A 170 -17.88 2.62 -4.45
N TRP A 171 -18.55 2.52 -5.58
CA TRP A 171 -20.01 2.26 -5.66
C TRP A 171 -20.45 0.92 -5.07
N LYS A 172 -19.55 -0.06 -4.97
CA LYS A 172 -19.83 -1.35 -4.32
C LYS A 172 -20.36 -1.19 -2.89
N ASP A 173 -19.95 -0.13 -2.19
CA ASP A 173 -20.30 0.13 -0.80
C ASP A 173 -21.55 1.02 -0.65
N GLY A 174 -22.16 1.41 -1.76
CA GLY A 174 -23.20 2.44 -1.78
C GLY A 174 -22.68 3.83 -1.39
N ALA A 175 -23.51 4.85 -1.53
CA ALA A 175 -23.12 6.23 -1.23
C ALA A 175 -22.73 6.40 0.23
N HIS A 176 -23.55 5.88 1.16
CA HIS A 176 -23.33 5.98 2.60
C HIS A 176 -22.07 5.23 3.04
N GLY A 177 -21.91 3.97 2.61
CA GLY A 177 -20.73 3.18 2.94
C GLY A 177 -19.43 3.79 2.42
N ASN A 178 -19.46 4.38 1.21
CA ASN A 178 -18.32 5.12 0.68
C ASN A 178 -17.99 6.35 1.54
N GLN A 179 -18.99 7.14 1.97
CA GLN A 179 -18.76 8.30 2.82
C GLN A 179 -18.19 7.91 4.18
N LEU A 180 -18.72 6.87 4.82
CA LEU A 180 -18.18 6.35 6.08
C LEU A 180 -16.72 5.86 5.91
N SER A 181 -16.43 5.18 4.82
CA SER A 181 -15.06 4.76 4.50
C SER A 181 -14.11 5.96 4.37
N LYS A 182 -14.50 6.99 3.62
CA LYS A 182 -13.69 8.22 3.47
C LYS A 182 -13.53 8.99 4.77
N ALA A 183 -14.60 9.11 5.56
CA ALA A 183 -14.55 9.75 6.88
C ALA A 183 -13.57 9.04 7.83
N THR A 184 -13.59 7.70 7.85
CA THR A 184 -12.62 6.91 8.62
C THR A 184 -11.18 7.23 8.23
N LEU A 185 -10.88 7.32 6.94
CA LEU A 185 -9.54 7.65 6.45
C LEU A 185 -9.11 9.06 6.84
N LEU A 186 -10.00 10.04 6.69
CA LEU A 186 -9.72 11.44 7.04
C LEU A 186 -9.47 11.63 8.52
N LEU A 187 -10.33 11.06 9.39
CA LEU A 187 -10.16 11.12 10.83
C LEU A 187 -8.88 10.43 11.31
N ALA A 188 -8.52 9.30 10.69
CA ALA A 188 -7.25 8.63 11.00
C ALA A 188 -6.04 9.49 10.63
N ILE A 189 -6.06 10.15 9.47
CA ILE A 189 -4.98 11.07 9.06
C ILE A 189 -4.88 12.25 10.01
N ASP A 190 -6.01 12.83 10.40
CA ASP A 190 -6.06 13.98 11.30
C ASP A 190 -5.39 13.65 12.64
N ARG A 191 -5.76 12.51 13.25
CA ARG A 191 -5.11 12.03 14.48
C ARG A 191 -3.63 11.76 14.32
N LEU A 192 -3.19 11.16 13.20
CA LEU A 192 -1.76 10.95 12.92
C LEU A 192 -0.98 12.28 12.82
N ARG A 193 -1.61 13.32 12.29
CA ARG A 193 -1.01 14.67 12.20
C ARG A 193 -0.91 15.35 13.56
N GLU A 194 -1.85 15.10 14.45
CA GLU A 194 -1.81 15.61 15.84
C GLU A 194 -0.71 14.94 16.67
N GLU A 195 -0.49 13.64 16.47
CA GLU A 195 0.45 12.83 17.27
C GLU A 195 1.87 12.82 16.72
N LEU A 196 2.06 13.11 15.42
CA LEU A 196 3.35 12.95 14.73
C LEU A 196 3.81 14.23 14.03
N GLN A 197 5.05 14.63 14.26
CA GLN A 197 5.68 15.70 13.48
C GLN A 197 5.93 15.25 12.03
N HIS A 198 6.05 16.21 11.08
CA HIS A 198 6.36 15.95 9.68
C HIS A 198 5.38 14.99 8.97
N VAL A 199 4.16 14.92 9.47
CA VAL A 199 3.01 14.26 8.83
C VAL A 199 2.03 15.32 8.36
N TYR A 200 1.67 15.25 7.07
CA TYR A 200 0.87 16.26 6.39
C TYR A 200 -0.32 15.63 5.69
N TYR A 201 -1.32 16.43 5.38
CA TYR A 201 -2.46 16.07 4.54
C TYR A 201 -2.66 17.11 3.43
N PHE A 202 -3.01 16.62 2.22
CA PHE A 202 -3.38 17.44 1.06
C PHE A 202 -4.77 17.06 0.55
#